data_59c6cd93f0014a8eb666847d3a20c1e8
#
_entry.id   59c6cd93f0014a8eb666847d3a20c1e8
#
_cell.length_a   1.000
_cell.length_b   1.000
_cell.length_c   1.000
_cell.angle_alpha   90.00
_cell.angle_beta   90.00
_cell.angle_gamma   90.00
#
_symmetry.space_group_name_H-M   'P 1'
#
loop_
_entity.id
_entity.type
_entity.pdbx_description
1 polymer ?
#
loop_
_entity_poly.entity_id
_entity_poly.type
_entity_poly.pdbx_seq_one_letter_code
_entity_poly.pdbx_strand_id
1 'polypeptide(L)'
;MRCKGFLFDLDGTLVDSLPAVERAWSNWARRHGLAPEEVLAFIHGKQAITSLRHFMAGKSEADIAAEFTRLEHIEATETEGITALPGAIALLNHLNKAGIPWAIVTSGSMPVARARHKIAGLPAPEVFVTAERVKRGK
;
A
#
# COMPACT_ATOMS: atom_id res chain seq x y z
N MET A 1 -29.01 -12.42 -4.33
CA MET A 1 -27.70 -12.92 -3.86
C MET A 1 -27.33 -12.25 -2.55
N ARG A 2 -26.96 -13.03 -1.58
CA ARG A 2 -26.51 -12.48 -0.29
C ARG A 2 -25.01 -12.34 -0.26
N CYS A 3 -24.55 -11.16 0.09
CA CYS A 3 -23.13 -10.91 0.34
C CYS A 3 -22.82 -11.31 1.77
N LYS A 4 -21.90 -12.25 1.96
CA LYS A 4 -21.51 -12.69 3.30
C LYS A 4 -20.44 -11.79 3.93
N GLY A 5 -19.77 -10.98 3.11
CA GLY A 5 -18.75 -10.07 3.57
C GLY A 5 -18.18 -9.27 2.43
N PHE A 6 -17.22 -8.40 2.76
CA PHE A 6 -16.59 -7.52 1.78
C PHE A 6 -15.07 -7.62 1.89
N LEU A 7 -14.40 -7.52 0.73
CA LEU A 7 -12.96 -7.38 0.64
C LEU A 7 -12.65 -6.00 0.07
N PHE A 8 -11.86 -5.23 0.79
CA PHE A 8 -11.48 -3.89 0.35
C PHE A 8 -9.98 -3.82 0.06
N ASP A 9 -9.65 -3.14 -1.02
CA ASP A 9 -8.29 -2.64 -1.20
C ASP A 9 -8.05 -1.51 -0.21
N LEU A 10 -6.82 -1.22 0.11
CA LEU A 10 -6.49 -0.15 1.05
C LEU A 10 -6.22 1.15 0.30
N ASP A 11 -5.15 1.17 -0.49
CA ASP A 11 -4.71 2.38 -1.18
C ASP A 11 -5.62 2.73 -2.35
N GLY A 12 -6.14 3.95 -2.36
CA GLY A 12 -7.06 4.42 -3.39
C GLY A 12 -8.49 3.95 -3.21
N THR A 13 -8.79 3.15 -2.19
CA THR A 13 -10.14 2.67 -1.88
C THR A 13 -10.60 3.15 -0.51
N LEU A 14 -9.84 2.85 0.53
CA LEU A 14 -10.13 3.28 1.90
C LEU A 14 -9.25 4.45 2.33
N VAL A 15 -8.07 4.55 1.77
CA VAL A 15 -7.03 5.51 2.17
C VAL A 15 -6.51 6.22 0.94
N ASP A 16 -6.37 7.53 1.04
CA ASP A 16 -5.65 8.34 0.06
C ASP A 16 -4.19 8.41 0.49
N SER A 17 -3.37 7.54 -0.07
CA SER A 17 -1.93 7.47 0.19
C SER A 17 -1.11 8.07 -0.95
N LEU A 18 -1.76 8.60 -1.98
CA LEU A 18 -1.09 9.07 -3.20
C LEU A 18 0.01 10.11 -2.93
N PRO A 19 -0.19 11.13 -2.11
CA PRO A 19 0.87 12.11 -1.85
C PRO A 19 2.13 11.46 -1.25
N ALA A 20 1.96 10.52 -0.33
CA ALA A 20 3.09 9.84 0.31
C ALA A 20 3.80 8.90 -0.65
N VAL A 21 3.04 8.16 -1.47
CA VAL A 21 3.58 7.26 -2.49
C VAL A 21 4.38 8.05 -3.52
N GLU A 22 3.81 9.13 -4.02
CA GLU A 22 4.48 9.96 -5.02
C GLU A 22 5.78 10.55 -4.47
N ARG A 23 5.76 11.03 -3.24
CA ARG A 23 6.95 11.58 -2.58
C ARG A 23 8.05 10.53 -2.44
N ALA A 24 7.71 9.37 -1.92
CA ALA A 24 8.69 8.31 -1.66
C ALA A 24 9.33 7.80 -2.96
N TRP A 25 8.51 7.50 -3.95
CA TRP A 25 9.00 6.96 -5.22
C TRP A 25 9.66 8.00 -6.10
N SER A 26 9.21 9.26 -6.06
CA SER A 26 9.89 10.35 -6.77
C SER A 26 11.29 10.58 -6.23
N ASN A 27 11.45 10.56 -4.91
CA ASN A 27 12.76 10.70 -4.30
C ASN A 27 13.66 9.52 -4.63
N TRP A 28 13.09 8.31 -4.63
CA TRP A 28 13.81 7.10 -5.04
C TRP A 28 14.29 7.21 -6.50
N ALA A 29 13.40 7.64 -7.40
CA ALA A 29 13.73 7.80 -8.83
C ALA A 29 14.87 8.78 -9.03
N ARG A 30 14.83 9.91 -8.36
CA ARG A 30 15.89 10.94 -8.47
C ARG A 30 17.23 10.40 -7.99
N ARG A 31 17.26 9.63 -6.90
CA ARG A 31 18.49 9.02 -6.40
C ARG A 31 19.09 8.02 -7.38
N HIS A 32 18.25 7.39 -8.19
CA HIS A 32 18.69 6.39 -9.16
C HIS A 32 18.81 6.93 -10.59
N GLY A 33 18.69 8.24 -10.77
CA GLY A 33 18.83 8.87 -12.08
C GLY A 33 17.70 8.54 -13.05
N LEU A 34 16.52 8.21 -12.53
CA LEU A 34 15.35 7.87 -13.31
C LEU A 34 14.35 9.02 -13.32
N ALA A 35 13.53 9.09 -14.38
CA ALA A 35 12.46 10.08 -14.45
C ALA A 35 11.33 9.71 -13.50
N PRO A 36 10.97 10.59 -12.54
CA PRO A 36 9.90 10.27 -11.60
C PRO A 36 8.59 9.89 -12.26
N GLU A 37 8.24 10.56 -13.36
CA GLU A 37 6.98 10.29 -14.09
C GLU A 37 6.90 8.84 -14.58
N GLU A 38 8.00 8.31 -15.10
CA GLU A 38 8.06 6.94 -15.59
C GLU A 38 7.90 5.94 -14.46
N VAL A 39 8.55 6.20 -13.32
CA VAL A 39 8.46 5.34 -12.15
C VAL A 39 7.03 5.35 -11.61
N LEU A 40 6.44 6.53 -11.44
CA LEU A 40 5.08 6.67 -10.91
C LEU A 40 4.05 5.99 -11.82
N ALA A 41 4.23 6.09 -13.14
CA ALA A 41 3.31 5.44 -14.08
C ALA A 41 3.34 3.91 -13.95
N PHE A 42 4.47 3.34 -13.55
CA PHE A 42 4.64 1.88 -13.45
C PHE A 42 4.13 1.29 -12.14
N ILE A 43 4.36 1.98 -11.02
CA ILE A 43 4.25 1.36 -9.68
C ILE A 43 2.82 1.11 -9.19
N HIS A 44 1.82 1.79 -9.74
CA HIS A 44 0.46 1.74 -9.21
C HIS A 44 -0.12 0.32 -9.27
N GLY A 45 -0.66 -0.13 -8.14
CA GLY A 45 -1.28 -1.45 -8.02
C GLY A 45 -0.31 -2.61 -7.93
N LYS A 46 0.98 -2.35 -8.00
CA LYS A 46 2.01 -3.40 -7.95
C LYS A 46 2.67 -3.47 -6.57
N GLN A 47 3.20 -4.65 -6.24
CA GLN A 47 4.05 -4.77 -5.06
C GLN A 47 5.34 -4.00 -5.29
N ALA A 48 5.86 -3.39 -4.23
CA ALA A 48 7.09 -2.60 -4.31
C ALA A 48 8.27 -3.42 -4.83
N ILE A 49 8.38 -4.69 -4.39
CA ILE A 49 9.48 -5.55 -4.84
C ILE A 49 9.43 -5.80 -6.35
N THR A 50 8.21 -5.93 -6.92
CA THR A 50 8.03 -6.11 -8.36
C THR A 50 8.54 -4.89 -9.12
N SER A 51 8.20 -3.69 -8.64
CA SER A 51 8.63 -2.44 -9.27
C SER A 51 10.15 -2.26 -9.16
N LEU A 52 10.72 -2.57 -8.00
CA LEU A 52 12.17 -2.49 -7.82
C LEU A 52 12.91 -3.44 -8.74
N ARG A 53 12.43 -4.68 -8.91
CA ARG A 53 13.05 -5.62 -9.84
C ARG A 53 13.01 -5.12 -11.28
N HIS A 54 11.92 -4.45 -11.66
CA HIS A 54 11.80 -3.88 -13.00
C HIS A 54 12.83 -2.77 -13.24
N PHE A 55 12.91 -1.80 -12.33
CA PHE A 55 13.79 -0.64 -12.51
C PHE A 55 15.24 -0.94 -12.18
N MET A 56 15.50 -1.97 -11.40
CA MET A 56 16.85 -2.41 -11.01
C MET A 56 17.29 -3.67 -11.77
N ALA A 57 16.76 -3.88 -12.97
CA ALA A 57 17.17 -5.01 -13.80
C ALA A 57 18.69 -5.01 -13.99
N GLY A 58 19.32 -6.17 -13.80
CA GLY A 58 20.77 -6.30 -13.87
C GLY A 58 21.50 -6.10 -12.53
N LYS A 59 20.79 -5.63 -11.49
CA LYS A 59 21.37 -5.54 -10.14
C LYS A 59 21.17 -6.86 -9.39
N SER A 60 22.00 -7.09 -8.37
CA SER A 60 21.89 -8.30 -7.56
C SER A 60 20.60 -8.31 -6.73
N GLU A 61 20.14 -9.51 -6.36
CA GLU A 61 18.97 -9.63 -5.46
C GLU A 61 19.29 -9.00 -4.08
N ALA A 62 20.55 -9.02 -3.64
CA ALA A 62 20.94 -8.37 -2.40
C ALA A 62 20.74 -6.85 -2.47
N ASP A 63 21.12 -6.23 -3.59
CA ASP A 63 20.93 -4.79 -3.79
C ASP A 63 19.47 -4.43 -3.85
N ILE A 64 18.67 -5.23 -4.54
CA ILE A 64 17.22 -5.03 -4.64
C ILE A 64 16.56 -5.16 -3.25
N ALA A 65 16.96 -6.16 -2.47
CA ALA A 65 16.43 -6.36 -1.12
C ALA A 65 16.79 -5.19 -0.19
N ALA A 66 18.00 -4.64 -0.31
CA ALA A 66 18.41 -3.48 0.47
C ALA A 66 17.56 -2.25 0.14
N GLU A 67 17.31 -2.01 -1.14
CA GLU A 67 16.46 -0.90 -1.57
C GLU A 67 15.00 -1.11 -1.15
N PHE A 68 14.52 -2.33 -1.20
CA PHE A 68 13.17 -2.66 -0.71
C PHE A 68 13.04 -2.32 0.79
N THR A 69 13.99 -2.75 1.61
CA THR A 69 13.97 -2.49 3.04
C THR A 69 13.97 -0.99 3.34
N ARG A 70 14.82 -0.25 2.61
CA ARG A 70 14.92 1.20 2.77
C ARG A 70 13.62 1.91 2.40
N LEU A 71 13.04 1.56 1.25
CA LEU A 71 11.80 2.15 0.77
C LEU A 71 10.62 1.80 1.67
N GLU A 72 10.55 0.54 2.11
CA GLU A 72 9.52 0.10 3.04
C GLU A 72 9.56 0.91 4.34
N HIS A 73 10.75 1.13 4.88
CA HIS A 73 10.91 1.93 6.09
C HIS A 73 10.45 3.37 5.88
N ILE A 74 10.80 3.97 4.75
CA ILE A 74 10.38 5.34 4.40
C ILE A 74 8.86 5.40 4.32
N GLU A 75 8.23 4.48 3.59
CA GLU A 75 6.78 4.47 3.43
C GLU A 75 6.04 4.17 4.73
N ALA A 76 6.63 3.38 5.62
CA ALA A 76 6.03 3.07 6.92
C ALA A 76 6.17 4.20 7.93
N THR A 77 7.14 5.09 7.78
CA THR A 77 7.42 6.16 8.74
C THR A 77 7.03 7.55 8.26
N GLU A 78 7.13 7.81 6.97
CA GLU A 78 6.80 9.12 6.38
C GLU A 78 5.37 9.13 5.86
N THR A 79 4.41 9.16 6.79
CA THR A 79 2.98 9.02 6.50
C THR A 79 2.26 10.37 6.34
N GLU A 80 2.99 11.46 6.30
CA GLU A 80 2.40 12.79 6.16
C GLU A 80 1.57 12.88 4.87
N GLY A 81 0.36 13.42 5.00
CA GLY A 81 -0.55 13.59 3.87
C GLY A 81 -1.45 12.39 3.60
N ILE A 82 -1.30 11.30 4.34
CA ILE A 82 -2.17 10.13 4.19
C ILE A 82 -3.45 10.35 5.01
N THR A 83 -4.60 10.18 4.39
CA THR A 83 -5.91 10.35 5.02
C THR A 83 -6.88 9.26 4.58
N ALA A 84 -7.93 9.04 5.38
CA ALA A 84 -9.03 8.19 4.96
C ALA A 84 -9.79 8.87 3.81
N LEU A 85 -10.18 8.09 2.80
CA LEU A 85 -11.03 8.64 1.74
C LEU A 85 -12.40 8.97 2.28
N PRO A 86 -13.09 9.98 1.70
CA PRO A 86 -14.43 10.36 2.15
C PRO A 86 -15.37 9.17 2.18
N GLY A 87 -16.05 8.98 3.32
CA GLY A 87 -17.00 7.89 3.49
C GLY A 87 -16.42 6.55 3.92
N ALA A 88 -15.09 6.38 3.87
CA ALA A 88 -14.48 5.09 4.21
C ALA A 88 -14.75 4.68 5.66
N ILE A 89 -14.48 5.55 6.61
CA ILE A 89 -14.69 5.26 8.03
C ILE A 89 -16.17 5.02 8.32
N ALA A 90 -17.05 5.85 7.76
CA ALA A 90 -18.50 5.70 7.94
C ALA A 90 -19.00 4.36 7.40
N LEU A 91 -18.52 3.94 6.23
CA LEU A 91 -18.89 2.66 5.64
C LEU A 91 -18.45 1.49 6.52
N LEU A 92 -17.20 1.50 6.97
CA LEU A 92 -16.67 0.41 7.80
C LEU A 92 -17.38 0.33 9.16
N ASN A 93 -17.69 1.46 9.76
CA ASN A 93 -18.47 1.51 10.98
C ASN A 93 -19.89 0.97 10.76
N HIS A 94 -20.49 1.28 9.62
CA HIS A 94 -21.80 0.76 9.27
C HIS A 94 -21.77 -0.77 9.14
N LEU A 95 -20.76 -1.32 8.46
CA LEU A 95 -20.62 -2.77 8.32
C LEU A 95 -20.45 -3.45 9.68
N ASN A 96 -19.63 -2.87 10.55
CA ASN A 96 -19.44 -3.41 11.91
C ASN A 96 -20.77 -3.40 12.70
N LYS A 97 -21.53 -2.31 12.60
CA LYS A 97 -22.81 -2.16 13.28
C LYS A 97 -23.85 -3.17 12.78
N ALA A 98 -23.81 -3.45 11.48
CA ALA A 98 -24.71 -4.41 10.84
C ALA A 98 -24.27 -5.86 11.01
N GLY A 99 -23.09 -6.10 11.62
CA GLY A 99 -22.55 -7.43 11.80
C GLY A 99 -22.05 -8.07 10.51
N ILE A 100 -21.71 -7.26 9.51
CA ILE A 100 -21.23 -7.75 8.23
C ILE A 100 -19.70 -7.79 8.27
N PRO A 101 -19.05 -8.97 8.12
CA PRO A 101 -17.60 -9.07 8.16
C PRO A 101 -16.96 -8.42 6.93
N TRP A 102 -15.79 -7.88 7.13
CA TRP A 102 -15.01 -7.28 6.04
C TRP A 102 -13.52 -7.45 6.32
N ALA A 103 -12.72 -7.40 5.26
CA ALA A 103 -11.28 -7.58 5.32
C ALA A 103 -10.59 -6.59 4.40
N ILE A 104 -9.32 -6.36 4.68
CA ILE A 104 -8.46 -5.54 3.81
C ILE A 104 -7.49 -6.47 3.07
N VAL A 105 -7.40 -6.30 1.76
CA VAL A 105 -6.47 -7.02 0.89
C VAL A 105 -5.68 -5.98 0.11
N THR A 106 -4.38 -5.89 0.37
CA THR A 106 -3.53 -4.88 -0.24
C THR A 106 -2.26 -5.49 -0.83
N SER A 107 -1.72 -4.86 -1.86
CA SER A 107 -0.41 -5.22 -2.43
C SER A 107 0.75 -4.62 -1.63
N GLY A 108 0.49 -3.77 -0.65
CA GLY A 108 1.51 -3.23 0.23
C GLY A 108 2.00 -4.25 1.26
N SER A 109 3.21 -4.04 1.77
CA SER A 109 3.75 -4.87 2.84
C SER A 109 3.05 -4.55 4.17
N MET A 110 3.17 -5.47 5.13
CA MET A 110 2.51 -5.31 6.44
C MET A 110 2.92 -4.01 7.16
N PRO A 111 4.23 -3.66 7.28
CA PRO A 111 4.58 -2.41 7.96
C PRO A 111 3.97 -1.16 7.32
N VAL A 112 3.97 -1.10 5.99
CA VAL A 112 3.42 0.04 5.24
C VAL A 112 1.91 0.08 5.39
N ALA A 113 1.24 -1.05 5.18
CA ALA A 113 -0.21 -1.14 5.27
C ALA A 113 -0.72 -0.79 6.68
N ARG A 114 -0.05 -1.28 7.72
CA ARG A 114 -0.42 -0.95 9.10
C ARG A 114 -0.23 0.52 9.41
N ALA A 115 0.86 1.13 8.93
CA ALA A 115 1.10 2.55 9.12
C ALA A 115 0.00 3.39 8.49
N ARG A 116 -0.41 3.05 7.28
CA ARG A 116 -1.48 3.75 6.57
C ARG A 116 -2.83 3.56 7.24
N HIS A 117 -3.14 2.34 7.65
CA HIS A 117 -4.36 2.03 8.38
C HIS A 117 -4.45 2.87 9.66
N LYS A 118 -3.37 2.90 10.42
CA LYS A 118 -3.30 3.62 11.69
C LYS A 118 -3.45 5.13 11.51
N ILE A 119 -2.70 5.73 10.60
CA ILE A 119 -2.74 7.19 10.40
C ILE A 119 -4.08 7.65 9.86
N ALA A 120 -4.75 6.81 9.05
CA ALA A 120 -6.06 7.13 8.52
C ALA A 120 -7.19 6.97 9.54
N GLY A 121 -6.93 6.30 10.67
CA GLY A 121 -7.92 6.12 11.73
C GLY A 121 -9.04 5.14 11.40
N LEU A 122 -8.77 4.16 10.56
CA LEU A 122 -9.77 3.17 10.17
C LEU A 122 -10.05 2.17 11.28
N PRO A 123 -11.30 1.64 11.36
CA PRO A 123 -11.57 0.49 12.26
C PRO A 123 -10.71 -0.72 11.89
N ALA A 124 -10.44 -1.58 12.87
CA ALA A 124 -9.64 -2.79 12.64
C ALA A 124 -10.43 -3.80 11.80
N PRO A 125 -9.83 -4.37 10.73
CA PRO A 125 -10.47 -5.43 9.95
C PRO A 125 -10.38 -6.78 10.67
N GLU A 126 -11.27 -7.71 10.31
CA GLU A 126 -11.17 -9.08 10.79
C GLU A 126 -9.93 -9.78 10.21
N VAL A 127 -9.64 -9.53 8.95
CA VAL A 127 -8.51 -10.12 8.24
C VAL A 127 -7.78 -9.02 7.48
N PHE A 128 -6.46 -9.03 7.57
CA PHE A 128 -5.59 -8.08 6.90
C PHE A 128 -4.58 -8.86 6.05
N VAL A 129 -4.81 -8.90 4.73
CA VAL A 129 -3.94 -9.63 3.79
C VAL A 129 -3.00 -8.65 3.12
N THR A 130 -1.71 -8.88 3.27
CA THR A 130 -0.64 -8.04 2.73
C THR A 130 0.24 -8.83 1.78
N ALA A 131 1.23 -8.15 1.18
CA ALA A 131 2.12 -8.75 0.19
C ALA A 131 2.82 -10.01 0.69
N GLU A 132 3.17 -10.06 1.97
CA GLU A 132 3.88 -11.21 2.56
C GLU A 132 3.04 -12.48 2.59
N ARG A 133 1.72 -12.36 2.46
CA ARG A 133 0.78 -13.48 2.53
C ARG A 133 0.37 -14.03 1.18
N VAL A 134 0.85 -13.43 0.10
CA VAL A 134 0.52 -13.87 -1.26
C VAL A 134 1.80 -14.05 -2.08
N LYS A 135 1.79 -15.05 -2.96
CA LYS A 135 2.94 -15.32 -3.83
C LYS A 135 2.98 -14.38 -5.03
N ARG A 136 1.82 -13.85 -5.42
CA ARG A 136 1.68 -12.92 -6.54
C ARG A 136 0.88 -11.72 -6.07
N GLY A 137 1.15 -10.57 -6.67
CA GLY A 137 0.30 -9.39 -6.48
C GLY A 137 -1.09 -9.62 -7.07
N LYS A 138 -1.96 -8.69 -6.76
CA LYS A 138 -3.35 -8.73 -7.27
C LYS A 138 -3.41 -8.54 -8.77
#